data_bf8555f72aaaa55001e756eda86395bb
#
_entry.id   bf8555f72aaaa55001e756eda86395bb
#
_cell.length_a   1.000
_cell.length_b   1.000
_cell.length_c   1.000
_cell.angle_alpha   90.00
_cell.angle_beta   90.00
_cell.angle_gamma   90.00
#
_symmetry.space_group_name_H-M   'P 1'
#
loop_
_entity.id
_entity.type
_entity.pdbx_description
1 polymer ?
#
loop_
_entity_poly.entity_id
_entity_poly.type
_entity_poly.pdbx_seq_one_letter_code
_entity_poly.pdbx_strand_id
1 'polypeptide(L)'
;KLYGINMERSFKKEIEALKLGDGDIFEGEGILAVTKALLQSGVAYVGGYQGSPVSNLLDVMVQAKDYMKELGVHVEACANESSAAAMLGASINYPVRGAVTWKSIVGTNVASDALSHLASVGVLGGSLIIIGEDYGEGSSIIQERTHGVALKSTIWLMDPRPNLEVIVRTVHKAFELSEYSHTPVMMQLRIRTCHLQGKFIAKNNIKPKISSTNKVGEVAPHNYDLIAHPPSTYAQELSLIHI
;
A
#
# COMPACT_ATOMS: atom_id res chain seq x y z
N LYS A 1 -15.97 40.24 7.34
CA LYS A 1 -16.14 39.17 6.31
C LYS A 1 -14.99 38.20 6.48
N LEU A 2 -15.22 37.08 7.16
CA LEU A 2 -14.31 35.97 7.24
C LEU A 2 -14.35 35.26 5.87
N TYR A 3 -13.26 35.34 5.14
CA TYR A 3 -13.04 34.51 3.96
C TYR A 3 -12.74 33.11 4.47
N GLY A 4 -13.71 32.25 4.46
CA GLY A 4 -13.50 30.80 4.59
C GLY A 4 -12.79 30.34 3.32
N ILE A 5 -11.47 30.30 3.37
CA ILE A 5 -10.66 29.64 2.32
C ILE A 5 -10.81 28.15 2.58
N ASN A 6 -11.71 27.54 1.85
CA ASN A 6 -11.77 26.08 1.76
C ASN A 6 -10.59 25.68 0.88
N MET A 7 -9.42 25.43 1.48
CA MET A 7 -8.17 25.13 0.77
C MET A 7 -7.98 23.63 0.50
N GLU A 8 -8.99 22.82 0.73
CA GLU A 8 -8.90 21.40 0.47
C GLU A 8 -9.16 21.11 -1.02
N ARG A 9 -8.21 20.50 -1.68
CA ARG A 9 -8.36 20.04 -3.08
C ARG A 9 -9.53 19.07 -3.16
N SER A 10 -10.46 19.31 -4.07
CA SER A 10 -11.57 18.39 -4.34
C SER A 10 -11.13 17.30 -5.30
N PHE A 11 -11.30 16.04 -4.91
CA PHE A 11 -10.99 14.87 -5.72
C PHE A 11 -12.22 14.21 -6.38
N LYS A 12 -13.28 14.95 -6.61
CA LYS A 12 -14.53 14.40 -7.18
C LYS A 12 -14.31 13.66 -8.50
N LYS A 13 -13.49 14.21 -9.40
CA LYS A 13 -13.19 13.58 -10.69
C LYS A 13 -12.38 12.29 -10.50
N GLU A 14 -11.42 12.32 -9.63
CA GLU A 14 -10.56 11.20 -9.30
C GLU A 14 -11.36 10.06 -8.66
N ILE A 15 -12.31 10.38 -7.77
CA ILE A 15 -13.20 9.39 -7.14
C ILE A 15 -14.06 8.68 -8.21
N GLU A 16 -14.60 9.40 -9.20
CA GLU A 16 -15.35 8.76 -10.29
C GLU A 16 -14.46 7.82 -11.12
N ALA A 17 -13.21 8.21 -11.36
CA ALA A 17 -12.25 7.34 -12.06
C ALA A 17 -11.96 6.04 -11.28
N LEU A 18 -12.01 6.03 -9.94
CA LEU A 18 -11.85 4.82 -9.15
C LEU A 18 -13.02 3.83 -9.33
N LYS A 19 -14.20 4.29 -9.74
CA LYS A 19 -15.40 3.44 -9.93
C LYS A 19 -15.42 2.71 -11.26
N LEU A 20 -14.57 3.08 -12.21
CA LEU A 20 -14.50 2.46 -13.53
C LEU A 20 -14.40 0.93 -13.43
N GLY A 21 -15.10 0.23 -14.32
CA GLY A 21 -15.21 -1.21 -14.36
C GLY A 21 -14.43 -1.86 -15.51
N ASP A 22 -14.71 -3.13 -15.73
CA ASP A 22 -14.02 -3.94 -16.75
C ASP A 22 -14.27 -3.40 -18.17
N GLY A 23 -13.18 -3.13 -18.88
CA GLY A 23 -13.20 -2.57 -20.24
C GLY A 23 -13.24 -1.04 -20.31
N ASP A 24 -13.52 -0.32 -19.23
CA ASP A 24 -13.48 1.13 -19.21
C ASP A 24 -12.05 1.65 -19.35
N ILE A 25 -11.89 2.83 -19.96
CA ILE A 25 -10.59 3.49 -20.07
C ILE A 25 -10.38 4.38 -18.86
N PHE A 26 -9.44 3.99 -18.00
CA PHE A 26 -8.93 4.88 -16.97
C PHE A 26 -7.98 5.89 -17.60
N GLU A 27 -8.15 7.17 -17.23
CA GLU A 27 -7.23 8.26 -17.61
C GLU A 27 -6.90 9.09 -16.38
N GLY A 28 -5.61 9.22 -16.05
CA GLY A 28 -5.18 9.98 -14.87
C GLY A 28 -3.72 9.85 -14.53
N GLU A 29 -3.38 10.30 -13.34
CA GLU A 29 -2.03 10.27 -12.78
C GLU A 29 -1.62 8.85 -12.34
N GLY A 30 -0.31 8.58 -12.35
CA GLY A 30 0.27 7.31 -11.92
C GLY A 30 -0.12 6.92 -10.50
N ILE A 31 -0.15 7.86 -9.56
CA ILE A 31 -0.57 7.57 -8.17
C ILE A 31 -2.04 7.16 -8.08
N LEU A 32 -2.91 7.72 -8.94
CA LEU A 32 -4.31 7.31 -9.03
C LEU A 32 -4.47 5.94 -9.70
N ALA A 33 -3.61 5.62 -10.67
CA ALA A 33 -3.55 4.28 -11.24
C ALA A 33 -3.16 3.23 -10.18
N VAL A 34 -2.23 3.55 -9.28
CA VAL A 34 -1.92 2.70 -8.11
C VAL A 34 -3.15 2.54 -7.22
N THR A 35 -3.83 3.65 -6.88
CA THR A 35 -5.05 3.62 -6.05
C THR A 35 -6.13 2.72 -6.67
N LYS A 36 -6.37 2.87 -7.98
CA LYS A 36 -7.31 2.01 -8.73
C LYS A 36 -6.86 0.54 -8.71
N ALA A 37 -5.57 0.26 -8.89
CA ALA A 37 -5.02 -1.08 -8.88
C ALA A 37 -5.16 -1.78 -7.51
N LEU A 38 -5.06 -1.05 -6.40
CA LEU A 38 -5.36 -1.58 -5.06
C LEU A 38 -6.79 -2.10 -4.97
N LEU A 39 -7.77 -1.31 -5.44
CA LEU A 39 -9.18 -1.70 -5.45
C LEU A 39 -9.44 -2.89 -6.37
N GLN A 40 -8.81 -2.93 -7.55
CA GLN A 40 -8.89 -4.07 -8.46
C GLN A 40 -8.22 -5.33 -7.91
N SER A 41 -7.31 -5.18 -6.95
CA SER A 41 -6.63 -6.29 -6.28
C SER A 41 -7.39 -6.79 -5.04
N GLY A 42 -8.54 -6.20 -4.69
CA GLY A 42 -9.33 -6.64 -3.54
C GLY A 42 -8.68 -6.30 -2.21
N VAL A 43 -8.04 -5.13 -2.12
CA VAL A 43 -7.49 -4.64 -0.85
C VAL A 43 -8.59 -4.49 0.19
N ALA A 44 -8.35 -4.97 1.41
CA ALA A 44 -9.32 -4.89 2.50
C ALA A 44 -9.12 -3.63 3.37
N TYR A 45 -7.90 -3.14 3.43
CA TYR A 45 -7.58 -1.93 4.18
C TYR A 45 -6.39 -1.18 3.56
N VAL A 46 -6.45 0.14 3.68
CA VAL A 46 -5.37 1.04 3.25
C VAL A 46 -5.10 2.03 4.36
N GLY A 47 -3.87 2.08 4.83
CA GLY A 47 -3.42 3.04 5.82
C GLY A 47 -2.30 3.92 5.29
N GLY A 48 -1.95 4.96 6.04
CA GLY A 48 -0.80 5.75 5.65
C GLY A 48 -0.60 7.00 6.47
N TYR A 49 0.49 7.66 6.19
CA TYR A 49 0.80 8.98 6.69
C TYR A 49 1.15 9.91 5.54
N GLN A 50 0.68 11.15 5.64
CA GLN A 50 0.82 12.15 4.58
C GLN A 50 2.27 12.39 4.20
N GLY A 51 2.57 12.37 2.89
CA GLY A 51 3.91 12.64 2.37
C GLY A 51 3.96 12.70 0.85
N SER A 52 4.51 13.80 0.31
CA SER A 52 4.76 13.90 -1.13
C SER A 52 5.82 12.87 -1.58
N PRO A 53 5.69 12.25 -2.76
CA PRO A 53 4.70 12.50 -3.82
C PRO A 53 3.47 11.58 -3.77
N VAL A 54 3.26 10.77 -2.73
CA VAL A 54 2.18 9.76 -2.68
C VAL A 54 0.93 10.19 -1.91
N SER A 55 0.87 11.41 -1.37
CA SER A 55 -0.26 11.91 -0.56
C SER A 55 -1.61 11.71 -1.23
N ASN A 56 -1.72 11.98 -2.53
CA ASN A 56 -3.00 11.89 -3.26
C ASN A 56 -3.66 10.50 -3.19
N LEU A 57 -2.89 9.42 -2.97
CA LEU A 57 -3.47 8.08 -2.78
C LEU A 57 -4.40 8.07 -1.57
N LEU A 58 -3.89 8.47 -0.42
CA LEU A 58 -4.65 8.47 0.82
C LEU A 58 -5.75 9.54 0.81
N ASP A 59 -5.45 10.75 0.30
CA ASP A 59 -6.41 11.87 0.23
C ASP A 59 -7.65 11.51 -0.60
N VAL A 60 -7.46 10.89 -1.76
CA VAL A 60 -8.56 10.45 -2.62
C VAL A 60 -9.40 9.38 -1.93
N MET A 61 -8.77 8.39 -1.29
CA MET A 61 -9.49 7.31 -0.60
C MET A 61 -10.26 7.82 0.62
N VAL A 62 -9.69 8.76 1.39
CA VAL A 62 -10.38 9.39 2.54
C VAL A 62 -11.58 10.21 2.07
N GLN A 63 -11.45 10.99 0.99
CA GLN A 63 -12.59 11.72 0.43
C GLN A 63 -13.64 10.79 -0.22
N ALA A 64 -13.23 9.59 -0.68
CA ALA A 64 -14.12 8.57 -1.21
C ALA A 64 -14.71 7.64 -0.15
N LYS A 65 -14.75 8.04 1.12
CA LYS A 65 -15.13 7.20 2.27
C LYS A 65 -16.43 6.41 2.11
N ASP A 66 -17.44 7.01 1.48
CA ASP A 66 -18.73 6.33 1.27
C ASP A 66 -18.58 5.18 0.27
N TYR A 67 -17.82 5.40 -0.80
CA TYR A 67 -17.51 4.35 -1.77
C TYR A 67 -16.59 3.27 -1.18
N MET A 68 -15.59 3.64 -0.40
CA MET A 68 -14.74 2.67 0.31
C MET A 68 -15.57 1.80 1.26
N LYS A 69 -16.51 2.40 1.99
CA LYS A 69 -17.44 1.67 2.86
C LYS A 69 -18.33 0.71 2.07
N GLU A 70 -18.84 1.10 0.91
CA GLU A 70 -19.62 0.24 0.01
C GLU A 70 -18.81 -0.97 -0.46
N LEU A 71 -17.55 -0.76 -0.83
CA LEU A 71 -16.62 -1.83 -1.19
C LEU A 71 -16.17 -2.68 0.01
N GLY A 72 -16.35 -2.21 1.23
CA GLY A 72 -15.86 -2.88 2.44
C GLY A 72 -14.37 -2.63 2.70
N VAL A 73 -13.79 -1.59 2.12
CA VAL A 73 -12.39 -1.20 2.31
C VAL A 73 -12.26 -0.24 3.48
N HIS A 74 -11.45 -0.59 4.47
CA HIS A 74 -11.09 0.31 5.57
C HIS A 74 -9.98 1.25 5.14
N VAL A 75 -10.15 2.56 5.39
CA VAL A 75 -9.14 3.59 5.08
C VAL A 75 -8.81 4.38 6.34
N GLU A 76 -7.52 4.51 6.65
CA GLU A 76 -7.04 5.15 7.87
C GLU A 76 -5.90 6.13 7.59
N ALA A 77 -6.08 7.39 7.98
CA ALA A 77 -4.97 8.34 8.11
C ALA A 77 -4.33 8.14 9.49
N CYS A 78 -3.18 7.50 9.51
CA CYS A 78 -2.50 7.10 10.73
C CYS A 78 -1.79 8.29 11.42
N ALA A 79 -1.50 8.16 12.71
CA ALA A 79 -0.80 9.19 13.49
C ALA A 79 0.67 9.38 13.04
N ASN A 80 1.29 8.32 12.52
CA ASN A 80 2.64 8.31 11.94
C ASN A 80 2.83 7.05 11.10
N GLU A 81 3.99 6.93 10.45
CA GLU A 81 4.32 5.82 9.55
C GLU A 81 4.51 4.49 10.30
N SER A 82 4.97 4.52 11.55
CA SER A 82 5.09 3.31 12.38
C SER A 82 3.70 2.72 12.66
N SER A 83 2.72 3.56 12.98
CA SER A 83 1.33 3.13 13.16
C SER A 83 0.75 2.57 11.85
N ALA A 84 1.07 3.21 10.71
CA ALA A 84 0.67 2.70 9.40
C ALA A 84 1.29 1.33 9.10
N ALA A 85 2.59 1.16 9.35
CA ALA A 85 3.25 -0.14 9.19
C ALA A 85 2.65 -1.21 10.10
N ALA A 86 2.30 -0.86 11.34
CA ALA A 86 1.65 -1.77 12.29
C ALA A 86 0.28 -2.25 11.82
N MET A 87 -0.47 -1.47 11.01
CA MET A 87 -1.73 -1.93 10.41
C MET A 87 -1.56 -3.17 9.54
N LEU A 88 -0.40 -3.36 8.88
CA LEU A 88 -0.12 -4.56 8.09
C LEU A 88 -0.07 -5.83 8.96
N GLY A 89 0.02 -5.69 10.27
CA GLY A 89 -0.15 -6.79 11.24
C GLY A 89 -1.48 -7.52 11.12
N ALA A 90 -2.54 -6.89 10.58
CA ALA A 90 -3.79 -7.57 10.27
C ALA A 90 -3.63 -8.72 9.26
N SER A 91 -2.67 -8.58 8.34
CA SER A 91 -2.37 -9.61 7.33
C SER A 91 -1.48 -10.74 7.86
N ILE A 92 -0.96 -10.67 9.08
CA ILE A 92 -0.22 -11.78 9.71
C ILE A 92 -1.16 -12.96 9.99
N ASN A 93 -2.31 -12.69 10.58
CA ASN A 93 -3.24 -13.74 11.06
C ASN A 93 -4.42 -13.96 10.11
N TYR A 94 -4.70 -13.04 9.19
CA TYR A 94 -5.84 -13.12 8.28
C TYR A 94 -5.37 -13.06 6.82
N PRO A 95 -5.98 -13.84 5.92
CA PRO A 95 -5.66 -13.81 4.49
C PRO A 95 -6.30 -12.57 3.83
N VAL A 96 -5.95 -11.38 4.30
CA VAL A 96 -6.45 -10.10 3.80
C VAL A 96 -5.34 -9.30 3.16
N ARG A 97 -5.62 -8.71 2.00
CA ARG A 97 -4.69 -7.78 1.33
C ARG A 97 -4.77 -6.43 2.00
N GLY A 98 -3.62 -5.93 2.44
CA GLY A 98 -3.46 -4.61 3.02
C GLY A 98 -2.42 -3.78 2.30
N ALA A 99 -2.61 -2.47 2.26
CA ALA A 99 -1.62 -1.56 1.73
C ALA A 99 -1.40 -0.37 2.67
N VAL A 100 -0.16 0.12 2.68
CA VAL A 100 0.19 1.35 3.41
C VAL A 100 1.03 2.26 2.55
N THR A 101 0.98 3.57 2.82
CA THR A 101 1.71 4.55 2.03
C THR A 101 2.29 5.66 2.89
N TRP A 102 3.50 6.11 2.52
CA TRP A 102 4.16 7.28 3.09
C TRP A 102 5.30 7.77 2.21
N LYS A 103 5.87 8.90 2.59
CA LYS A 103 7.08 9.42 1.96
C LYS A 103 8.32 8.65 2.40
N SER A 104 9.11 8.14 1.45
CA SER A 104 10.48 7.70 1.73
C SER A 104 11.32 8.96 2.04
N ILE A 105 12.33 8.90 2.70
CA ILE A 105 13.03 8.04 3.61
C ILE A 105 12.59 8.34 5.04
N VAL A 106 12.14 9.61 5.24
CA VAL A 106 11.68 10.08 6.56
C VAL A 106 10.65 9.10 7.15
N GLY A 107 9.65 8.72 6.36
CA GLY A 107 8.62 7.79 6.82
C GLY A 107 9.15 6.37 7.03
N THR A 108 10.01 5.89 6.15
CA THR A 108 10.58 4.56 6.29
C THR A 108 11.53 4.46 7.49
N ASN A 109 12.24 5.55 7.84
CA ASN A 109 13.02 5.61 9.07
C ASN A 109 12.12 5.52 10.31
N VAL A 110 10.98 6.23 10.33
CA VAL A 110 10.00 6.15 11.43
C VAL A 110 9.39 4.75 11.53
N ALA A 111 9.08 4.12 10.41
CA ALA A 111 8.47 2.79 10.35
C ALA A 111 9.48 1.62 10.48
N SER A 112 10.79 1.89 10.55
CA SER A 112 11.87 0.89 10.40
C SER A 112 11.73 -0.30 11.35
N ASP A 113 11.42 -0.07 12.63
CA ASP A 113 11.25 -1.13 13.61
C ASP A 113 10.03 -2.00 13.30
N ALA A 114 8.88 -1.38 13.05
CA ALA A 114 7.65 -2.08 12.69
C ALA A 114 7.81 -2.91 11.40
N LEU A 115 8.53 -2.39 10.40
CA LEU A 115 8.83 -3.11 9.17
C LEU A 115 9.76 -4.31 9.41
N SER A 116 10.77 -4.16 10.26
CA SER A 116 11.68 -5.26 10.60
C SER A 116 10.94 -6.38 11.33
N HIS A 117 10.05 -6.04 12.25
CA HIS A 117 9.19 -7.03 12.91
C HIS A 117 8.25 -7.73 11.92
N LEU A 118 7.56 -6.97 11.06
CA LEU A 118 6.63 -7.52 10.07
C LEU A 118 7.33 -8.49 9.11
N ALA A 119 8.52 -8.13 8.62
CA ALA A 119 9.29 -8.98 7.71
C ALA A 119 9.79 -10.26 8.41
N SER A 120 10.22 -10.14 9.68
CA SER A 120 10.71 -11.29 10.45
C SER A 120 9.62 -12.29 10.81
N VAL A 121 8.42 -11.80 11.11
CA VAL A 121 7.24 -12.66 11.41
C VAL A 121 6.67 -13.25 10.14
N GLY A 122 6.66 -12.49 9.06
CA GLY A 122 5.98 -12.84 7.82
C GLY A 122 4.48 -12.52 7.85
N VAL A 123 3.82 -12.73 6.71
CA VAL A 123 2.42 -12.40 6.50
C VAL A 123 1.68 -13.55 5.81
N LEU A 124 0.42 -13.76 6.16
CA LEU A 124 -0.47 -14.71 5.50
C LEU A 124 -1.18 -14.03 4.30
N GLY A 125 -1.66 -12.82 4.51
CA GLY A 125 -2.29 -12.00 3.47
C GLY A 125 -1.31 -11.08 2.78
N GLY A 126 -1.59 -10.71 1.53
CA GLY A 126 -0.74 -9.82 0.76
C GLY A 126 -0.56 -8.45 1.42
N SER A 127 0.69 -8.04 1.64
CA SER A 127 1.05 -6.81 2.33
C SER A 127 1.92 -5.93 1.43
N LEU A 128 1.41 -4.76 1.05
CA LEU A 128 2.06 -3.84 0.12
C LEU A 128 2.39 -2.51 0.81
N ILE A 129 3.65 -2.09 0.70
CA ILE A 129 4.16 -0.83 1.22
C ILE A 129 4.48 0.08 0.04
N ILE A 130 3.69 1.14 -0.15
CA ILE A 130 3.84 2.09 -1.26
C ILE A 130 4.62 3.30 -0.77
N ILE A 131 5.82 3.48 -1.30
CA ILE A 131 6.76 4.50 -0.85
C ILE A 131 7.01 5.52 -1.96
N GLY A 132 6.82 6.79 -1.62
CA GLY A 132 7.12 7.90 -2.52
C GLY A 132 8.53 8.42 -2.37
N GLU A 133 9.32 8.45 -3.44
CA GLU A 133 10.65 9.04 -3.46
C GLU A 133 10.71 10.34 -4.29
N ASP A 134 11.32 11.36 -3.72
CA ASP A 134 11.53 12.66 -4.36
C ASP A 134 12.93 13.25 -4.09
N TYR A 135 13.91 12.38 -3.87
CA TYR A 135 15.30 12.81 -3.73
C TYR A 135 15.85 13.40 -5.04
N GLY A 136 16.87 14.22 -4.93
CA GLY A 136 17.49 14.89 -6.06
C GLY A 136 16.64 16.04 -6.61
N GLU A 137 15.76 15.76 -7.54
CA GLU A 137 14.92 16.72 -8.24
C GLU A 137 13.62 17.12 -7.53
N GLY A 138 13.31 16.47 -6.42
CA GLY A 138 12.12 16.76 -5.64
C GLY A 138 12.38 17.68 -4.47
N SER A 139 11.47 17.67 -3.49
CA SER A 139 11.50 18.52 -2.31
C SER A 139 12.05 17.82 -1.06
N SER A 140 12.73 16.69 -1.22
CA SER A 140 13.24 15.92 -0.08
C SER A 140 14.44 16.61 0.56
N ILE A 141 14.36 16.84 1.87
CA ILE A 141 15.50 17.33 2.66
C ILE A 141 16.51 16.21 2.85
N ILE A 142 16.04 14.98 3.06
CA ILE A 142 16.86 13.78 3.28
C ILE A 142 17.09 13.10 1.93
N GLN A 143 18.36 12.91 1.56
CA GLN A 143 18.79 12.38 0.26
C GLN A 143 19.21 10.90 0.33
N GLU A 144 18.45 10.09 1.06
CA GLU A 144 18.67 8.65 1.20
C GLU A 144 17.87 7.83 0.18
N ARG A 145 18.05 6.53 0.18
CA ARG A 145 17.45 5.61 -0.79
C ARG A 145 16.69 4.48 -0.09
N THR A 146 15.49 4.18 -0.58
CA THR A 146 14.63 3.07 -0.12
C THR A 146 15.32 1.70 -0.24
N HIS A 147 16.19 1.51 -1.23
CA HIS A 147 16.93 0.25 -1.45
C HIS A 147 17.67 -0.23 -0.19
N GLY A 148 18.31 0.68 0.54
CA GLY A 148 19.03 0.33 1.76
C GLY A 148 18.14 -0.25 2.85
N VAL A 149 16.92 0.26 2.97
CA VAL A 149 15.94 -0.24 3.96
C VAL A 149 15.38 -1.60 3.54
N ALA A 150 15.05 -1.76 2.26
CA ALA A 150 14.55 -3.03 1.75
C ALA A 150 15.57 -4.16 1.96
N LEU A 151 16.85 -3.90 1.65
CA LEU A 151 17.95 -4.85 1.90
C LEU A 151 18.12 -5.15 3.38
N LYS A 152 18.13 -4.13 4.25
CA LYS A 152 18.26 -4.29 5.70
C LYS A 152 17.16 -5.16 6.30
N SER A 153 15.92 -4.98 5.81
CA SER A 153 14.72 -5.60 6.38
C SER A 153 14.30 -6.86 5.62
N THR A 154 15.07 -7.32 4.64
CA THR A 154 14.78 -8.50 3.79
C THR A 154 13.37 -8.45 3.15
N ILE A 155 12.94 -7.24 2.79
CA ILE A 155 11.65 -6.97 2.12
C ILE A 155 11.87 -6.91 0.61
N TRP A 156 11.00 -7.54 -0.16
CA TRP A 156 11.02 -7.40 -1.62
C TRP A 156 10.83 -5.96 -2.04
N LEU A 157 11.66 -5.49 -2.98
CA LEU A 157 11.54 -4.14 -3.54
C LEU A 157 11.17 -4.20 -5.02
N MET A 158 10.07 -3.53 -5.37
CA MET A 158 9.65 -3.33 -6.75
C MET A 158 9.78 -1.84 -7.13
N ASP A 159 10.43 -1.58 -8.28
CA ASP A 159 10.60 -0.25 -8.87
C ASP A 159 9.98 -0.26 -10.28
N PRO A 160 8.66 -0.01 -10.43
CA PRO A 160 8.00 -0.09 -11.72
C PRO A 160 8.47 1.01 -12.67
N ARG A 161 8.59 0.69 -13.95
CA ARG A 161 8.81 1.69 -14.99
C ARG A 161 7.63 2.68 -15.04
N PRO A 162 7.85 3.95 -15.42
CA PRO A 162 6.83 4.99 -15.48
C PRO A 162 5.87 4.78 -16.67
N ASN A 163 5.01 3.80 -16.53
CA ASN A 163 3.94 3.44 -17.48
C ASN A 163 2.76 2.89 -16.68
N LEU A 164 1.54 3.40 -16.90
CA LEU A 164 0.38 3.06 -16.08
C LEU A 164 0.04 1.57 -16.10
N GLU A 165 0.09 0.91 -17.26
CA GLU A 165 -0.18 -0.53 -17.36
C GLU A 165 0.84 -1.35 -16.57
N VAL A 166 2.13 -0.95 -16.63
CA VAL A 166 3.20 -1.58 -15.85
C VAL A 166 2.99 -1.37 -14.37
N ILE A 167 2.65 -0.14 -13.95
CA ILE A 167 2.36 0.21 -12.55
C ILE A 167 1.21 -0.65 -12.02
N VAL A 168 0.08 -0.68 -12.71
CA VAL A 168 -1.10 -1.47 -12.33
C VAL A 168 -0.76 -2.95 -12.21
N ARG A 169 -0.06 -3.50 -13.22
CA ARG A 169 0.39 -4.89 -13.19
C ARG A 169 1.35 -5.16 -12.02
N THR A 170 2.24 -4.21 -11.69
CA THR A 170 3.17 -4.35 -10.57
C THR A 170 2.44 -4.41 -9.24
N VAL A 171 1.38 -3.63 -9.03
CA VAL A 171 0.54 -3.71 -7.80
C VAL A 171 -0.06 -5.11 -7.64
N HIS A 172 -0.64 -5.68 -8.72
CA HIS A 172 -1.19 -7.04 -8.68
C HIS A 172 -0.10 -8.07 -8.34
N LYS A 173 1.05 -7.99 -9.02
CA LYS A 173 2.18 -8.88 -8.80
C LYS A 173 2.81 -8.75 -7.42
N ALA A 174 2.80 -7.54 -6.84
CA ALA A 174 3.28 -7.30 -5.48
C ALA A 174 2.44 -8.06 -4.45
N PHE A 175 1.12 -8.07 -4.58
CA PHE A 175 0.26 -8.87 -3.71
C PHE A 175 0.48 -10.37 -3.89
N GLU A 176 0.54 -10.85 -5.15
CA GLU A 176 0.81 -12.26 -5.45
C GLU A 176 2.18 -12.70 -4.88
N LEU A 177 3.22 -11.88 -5.05
CA LEU A 177 4.55 -12.16 -4.49
C LEU A 177 4.52 -12.19 -2.97
N SER A 178 3.85 -11.22 -2.34
CA SER A 178 3.73 -11.16 -0.88
C SER A 178 3.04 -12.41 -0.33
N GLU A 179 1.93 -12.83 -0.93
CA GLU A 179 1.18 -14.02 -0.53
C GLU A 179 1.98 -15.31 -0.76
N TYR A 180 2.72 -15.40 -1.87
CA TYR A 180 3.54 -16.56 -2.19
C TYR A 180 4.77 -16.71 -1.28
N SER A 181 5.44 -15.59 -0.99
CA SER A 181 6.67 -15.58 -0.19
C SER A 181 6.42 -15.39 1.32
N HIS A 182 5.18 -15.16 1.72
CA HIS A 182 4.81 -14.78 3.10
C HIS A 182 5.61 -13.57 3.64
N THR A 183 6.01 -12.67 2.74
CA THR A 183 6.84 -11.50 3.09
C THR A 183 6.19 -10.23 2.54
N PRO A 184 6.20 -9.11 3.28
CA PRO A 184 5.70 -7.85 2.72
C PRO A 184 6.52 -7.43 1.50
N VAL A 185 5.87 -6.72 0.59
CA VAL A 185 6.50 -6.16 -0.62
C VAL A 185 6.49 -4.64 -0.53
N MET A 186 7.61 -4.03 -0.81
CA MET A 186 7.78 -2.59 -0.92
C MET A 186 7.76 -2.19 -2.39
N MET A 187 6.92 -1.22 -2.75
CA MET A 187 6.89 -0.65 -4.10
C MET A 187 7.30 0.82 -4.03
N GLN A 188 8.40 1.14 -4.67
CA GLN A 188 8.96 2.47 -4.75
C GLN A 188 8.36 3.23 -5.93
N LEU A 189 7.82 4.42 -5.68
CA LEU A 189 7.30 5.31 -6.69
C LEU A 189 8.06 6.64 -6.66
N ARG A 190 8.72 6.96 -7.77
CA ARG A 190 9.42 8.24 -7.92
C ARG A 190 8.42 9.35 -8.26
N ILE A 191 8.77 10.58 -7.92
CA ILE A 191 7.92 11.75 -8.18
C ILE A 191 7.38 11.80 -9.62
N ARG A 192 8.23 11.50 -10.62
CA ARG A 192 7.82 11.46 -12.03
C ARG A 192 6.80 10.36 -12.30
N THR A 193 6.92 9.21 -11.64
CA THR A 193 5.99 8.10 -11.77
C THR A 193 4.63 8.45 -11.15
N CYS A 194 4.62 9.14 -10.01
CA CYS A 194 3.39 9.58 -9.35
C CYS A 194 2.57 10.57 -10.20
N HIS A 195 3.26 11.49 -10.88
CA HIS A 195 2.62 12.55 -11.67
C HIS A 195 2.52 12.24 -13.18
N LEU A 196 2.98 11.06 -13.62
CA LEU A 196 2.83 10.62 -15.00
C LEU A 196 1.35 10.55 -15.38
N GLN A 197 0.97 11.24 -16.45
CA GLN A 197 -0.35 11.11 -17.04
C GLN A 197 -0.38 9.96 -18.05
N GLY A 198 -1.43 9.17 -18.03
CA GLY A 198 -1.57 8.06 -18.97
C GLY A 198 -2.94 7.41 -18.93
N LYS A 199 -3.08 6.31 -19.67
CA LYS A 199 -4.31 5.55 -19.79
C LYS A 199 -4.04 4.06 -19.63
N PHE A 200 -5.02 3.32 -19.14
CA PHE A 200 -5.05 1.86 -19.18
C PHE A 200 -6.49 1.36 -19.18
N ILE A 201 -6.68 0.10 -19.55
CA ILE A 201 -8.00 -0.55 -19.48
C ILE A 201 -8.24 -1.00 -18.04
N ALA A 202 -9.26 -0.42 -17.42
CA ALA A 202 -9.66 -0.73 -16.06
C ALA A 202 -10.28 -2.13 -15.96
N LYS A 203 -10.26 -2.67 -14.74
CA LYS A 203 -10.99 -3.87 -14.34
C LYS A 203 -11.96 -3.53 -13.21
N ASN A 204 -12.91 -4.42 -12.96
CA ASN A 204 -13.80 -4.27 -11.82
C ASN A 204 -13.03 -4.23 -10.50
N ASN A 205 -13.48 -3.41 -9.57
CA ASN A 205 -13.01 -3.45 -8.19
C ASN A 205 -13.49 -4.73 -7.51
N ILE A 206 -12.64 -5.32 -6.70
CA ILE A 206 -12.93 -6.58 -6.01
C ILE A 206 -13.27 -6.29 -4.55
N LYS A 207 -14.45 -6.69 -4.13
CA LYS A 207 -14.86 -6.66 -2.72
C LYS A 207 -14.04 -7.69 -1.93
N PRO A 208 -13.31 -7.30 -0.87
CA PRO A 208 -12.57 -8.26 -0.08
C PRO A 208 -13.52 -9.22 0.64
N LYS A 209 -13.14 -10.50 0.74
CA LYS A 209 -13.94 -11.53 1.42
C LYS A 209 -14.07 -11.24 2.92
N ILE A 210 -12.97 -10.83 3.55
CA ILE A 210 -12.94 -10.30 4.93
C ILE A 210 -12.81 -8.78 4.78
N SER A 211 -13.74 -8.05 5.34
CA SER A 211 -13.85 -6.61 5.10
C SER A 211 -14.38 -5.88 6.33
N SER A 212 -14.28 -4.57 6.33
CA SER A 212 -14.83 -3.71 7.39
C SER A 212 -16.36 -3.82 7.57
N THR A 213 -17.06 -4.35 6.57
CA THR A 213 -18.53 -4.52 6.60
C THR A 213 -18.96 -5.93 6.99
N ASN A 214 -18.05 -6.89 6.98
CA ASN A 214 -18.33 -8.27 7.36
C ASN A 214 -17.84 -8.52 8.81
N LYS A 215 -18.67 -9.14 9.62
CA LYS A 215 -18.22 -9.62 10.92
C LYS A 215 -17.30 -10.82 10.71
N VAL A 216 -16.15 -10.81 11.36
CA VAL A 216 -15.34 -12.01 11.49
C VAL A 216 -16.06 -12.96 12.45
N GLY A 217 -16.58 -14.06 11.94
CA GLY A 217 -17.37 -15.01 12.72
C GLY A 217 -16.54 -15.76 13.76
N GLU A 218 -15.29 -15.99 13.45
CA GLU A 218 -14.34 -16.71 14.32
C GLU A 218 -13.02 -15.93 14.41
N VAL A 219 -12.41 -15.98 15.58
CA VAL A 219 -11.05 -15.46 15.76
C VAL A 219 -10.09 -16.33 14.95
N ALA A 220 -9.14 -15.71 14.26
CA ALA A 220 -8.11 -16.45 13.54
C ALA A 220 -7.41 -17.44 14.49
N PRO A 221 -7.21 -18.70 14.06
CA PRO A 221 -6.46 -19.64 14.86
C PRO A 221 -5.04 -19.13 15.08
N HIS A 222 -4.49 -19.35 16.25
CA HIS A 222 -3.12 -18.99 16.53
C HIS A 222 -2.18 -19.81 15.63
N ASN A 223 -1.37 -19.12 14.85
CA ASN A 223 -0.38 -19.75 13.98
C ASN A 223 1.02 -19.53 14.55
N TYR A 224 1.62 -20.60 15.08
CA TYR A 224 2.94 -20.57 15.69
C TYR A 224 4.08 -20.32 14.69
N ASP A 225 3.83 -20.50 13.39
CA ASP A 225 4.82 -20.20 12.33
C ASP A 225 4.91 -18.69 12.02
N LEU A 226 3.89 -17.92 12.41
CA LEU A 226 3.80 -16.47 12.17
C LEU A 226 3.79 -15.66 13.47
N ILE A 227 4.72 -15.96 14.38
CA ILE A 227 4.90 -15.22 15.63
C ILE A 227 6.33 -14.69 15.77
N ALA A 228 6.49 -13.62 16.52
CA ALA A 228 7.80 -13.02 16.84
C ALA A 228 8.59 -13.90 17.84
N HIS A 229 8.99 -15.09 17.42
CA HIS A 229 9.69 -16.09 18.21
C HIS A 229 10.91 -16.60 17.42
N PRO A 230 12.11 -16.71 18.01
CA PRO A 230 13.34 -17.00 17.27
C PRO A 230 13.28 -18.20 16.32
N PRO A 231 12.70 -19.36 16.67
CA PRO A 231 12.56 -20.47 15.73
C PRO A 231 11.69 -20.14 14.51
N SER A 232 10.55 -19.44 14.70
CA SER A 232 9.65 -19.06 13.60
C SER A 232 10.26 -18.00 12.70
N THR A 233 10.88 -16.97 13.28
CA THR A 233 11.55 -15.90 12.51
C THR A 233 12.77 -16.42 11.75
N TYR A 234 13.50 -17.38 12.29
CA TYR A 234 14.61 -18.03 11.59
C TYR A 234 14.10 -18.92 10.44
N ALA A 235 13.01 -19.64 10.64
CA ALA A 235 12.37 -20.41 9.56
C ALA A 235 11.87 -19.51 8.43
N GLN A 236 11.32 -18.34 8.74
CA GLN A 236 10.91 -17.34 7.75
C GLN A 236 12.12 -16.83 6.96
N GLU A 237 13.21 -16.50 7.61
CA GLU A 237 14.45 -16.05 6.94
C GLU A 237 14.99 -17.14 6.00
N LEU A 238 15.03 -18.40 6.42
CA LEU A 238 15.47 -19.51 5.57
C LEU A 238 14.55 -19.74 4.39
N SER A 239 13.25 -19.50 4.52
CA SER A 239 12.29 -19.68 3.42
C SER A 239 12.59 -18.76 2.24
N LEU A 240 13.10 -17.56 2.50
CA LEU A 240 13.44 -16.56 1.48
C LEU A 240 14.67 -16.97 0.62
N ILE A 241 15.51 -17.87 1.12
CA ILE A 241 16.68 -18.36 0.39
C ILE A 241 16.25 -19.30 -0.75
N HIS A 242 15.06 -19.89 -0.66
CA HIS A 242 14.55 -20.91 -1.57
C HIS A 242 13.46 -20.43 -2.53
N ILE A 243 13.15 -19.13 -2.52
CA ILE A 243 12.12 -18.52 -3.40
C ILE A 243 12.68 -18.15 -4.77
#